data_75b051208f62e502ef2c9730324f355a
#
_entry.id   75b051208f62e502ef2c9730324f355a
#
_cell.length_a   1.000
_cell.length_b   1.000
_cell.length_c   1.000
_cell.angle_alpha   90.00
_cell.angle_beta   90.00
_cell.angle_gamma   90.00
#
_symmetry.space_group_name_H-M   'P 1'
#
loop_
_entity.id
_entity.type
_entity.pdbx_description
1 polymer ?
#
loop_
_entity_poly.entity_id
_entity_poly.type
_entity_poly.pdbx_seq_one_letter_code
_entity_poly.pdbx_strand_id
1 'polypeptide(L)'
;MRSFVDEHRDVYGVEPICRVLEIAPSSYREHAARRRDPARAPRRAHHDAVLIPEIRRVWDDNHAVYGADKVWRQLKRESMQVARCTVERLMRKLGITGVVRGKSVRTTHPDPARPCPLDLVHRKFKADRPDQLWVSDYTFVSTWQGFAYVAFIVDVYVRRIVGWKLSSSQHTQFVLDALEQALHARRPSEDLVHHSDRGSQYVSIRYTERLAEAGIEPSVGSVGDSYDNALAETINGLFKAEVVHRRSWRSREELELATLRWVDWYNHRRLLGSIGYVPPAEAEANYYLQRDHAVTA
;
A
#
# COMPACT_ATOMS: atom_id res chain seq x y z
N MET A 1 3.89 -38.45 -6.82
CA MET A 1 3.25 -39.76 -6.95
C MET A 1 2.62 -39.99 -8.35
N ARG A 2 1.64 -39.16 -8.81
CA ARG A 2 0.99 -39.40 -10.12
C ARG A 2 1.93 -39.21 -11.32
N SER A 3 2.87 -38.25 -11.28
CA SER A 3 3.89 -38.10 -12.30
C SER A 3 4.80 -39.32 -12.41
N PHE A 4 5.14 -39.95 -11.30
CA PHE A 4 5.90 -41.18 -11.29
C PHE A 4 5.19 -42.32 -12.04
N VAL A 5 3.86 -42.43 -11.87
CA VAL A 5 3.07 -43.43 -12.64
C VAL A 5 3.12 -43.09 -14.14
N ASP A 6 3.02 -41.82 -14.53
CA ASP A 6 3.10 -41.38 -15.93
C ASP A 6 4.47 -41.72 -16.56
N GLU A 7 5.57 -41.61 -15.81
CA GLU A 7 6.95 -41.86 -16.27
C GLU A 7 7.25 -43.36 -16.43
N HIS A 8 6.65 -44.20 -15.59
CA HIS A 8 7.03 -45.61 -15.49
C HIS A 8 5.93 -46.60 -15.94
N ARG A 9 4.73 -46.15 -16.30
CA ARG A 9 3.59 -46.99 -16.66
C ARG A 9 3.83 -47.88 -17.88
N ASP A 10 4.66 -47.45 -18.80
CA ASP A 10 4.94 -48.19 -20.04
C ASP A 10 5.91 -49.37 -19.80
N VAL A 11 6.66 -49.35 -18.69
CA VAL A 11 7.61 -50.42 -18.28
C VAL A 11 6.97 -51.36 -17.30
N TYR A 12 6.29 -50.86 -16.27
CA TYR A 12 5.83 -51.66 -15.14
C TYR A 12 4.31 -51.82 -15.08
N GLY A 13 3.55 -51.11 -15.93
CA GLY A 13 2.10 -51.10 -15.86
C GLY A 13 1.56 -50.21 -14.74
N VAL A 14 0.30 -49.75 -14.91
CA VAL A 14 -0.35 -48.83 -13.95
C VAL A 14 -0.69 -49.52 -12.62
N GLU A 15 -1.22 -50.75 -12.66
CA GLU A 15 -1.68 -51.48 -11.47
C GLU A 15 -0.55 -51.80 -10.48
N PRO A 16 0.59 -52.39 -10.92
CA PRO A 16 1.70 -52.69 -10.01
C PRO A 16 2.26 -51.42 -9.35
N ILE A 17 2.44 -50.33 -10.09
CA ILE A 17 2.93 -49.08 -9.56
C ILE A 17 1.94 -48.49 -8.55
N CYS A 18 0.65 -48.47 -8.88
CA CYS A 18 -0.40 -47.96 -8.00
C CYS A 18 -0.50 -48.77 -6.70
N ARG A 19 -0.27 -50.10 -6.76
CA ARG A 19 -0.25 -50.99 -5.58
C ARG A 19 0.90 -50.63 -4.62
N VAL A 20 2.11 -50.41 -5.18
CA VAL A 20 3.28 -50.04 -4.38
C VAL A 20 3.15 -48.64 -3.78
N LEU A 21 2.53 -47.68 -4.53
CA LEU A 21 2.31 -46.31 -4.06
C LEU A 21 1.04 -46.12 -3.23
N GLU A 22 0.30 -47.21 -2.96
CA GLU A 22 -0.98 -47.19 -2.23
C GLU A 22 -2.02 -46.23 -2.82
N ILE A 23 -2.05 -46.10 -4.16
CA ILE A 23 -2.99 -45.28 -4.91
C ILE A 23 -4.00 -46.20 -5.61
N ALA A 24 -5.29 -45.91 -5.46
CA ALA A 24 -6.30 -46.64 -6.24
C ALA A 24 -6.09 -46.41 -7.76
N PRO A 25 -5.94 -47.48 -8.58
CA PRO A 25 -5.75 -47.35 -10.03
C PRO A 25 -6.87 -46.53 -10.72
N SER A 26 -8.11 -46.63 -10.20
CA SER A 26 -9.25 -45.81 -10.67
C SER A 26 -8.99 -44.31 -10.49
N SER A 27 -8.40 -43.87 -9.37
CA SER A 27 -8.04 -42.47 -9.11
C SER A 27 -6.98 -41.95 -10.10
N TYR A 28 -6.02 -42.82 -10.46
CA TYR A 28 -5.05 -42.44 -11.48
C TYR A 28 -5.69 -42.33 -12.86
N ARG A 29 -6.46 -43.36 -13.27
CA ARG A 29 -7.15 -43.37 -14.57
C ARG A 29 -8.11 -42.19 -14.74
N GLU A 30 -8.84 -41.85 -13.70
CA GLU A 30 -9.73 -40.67 -13.71
C GLU A 30 -8.91 -39.37 -13.87
N HIS A 31 -7.79 -39.25 -13.17
CA HIS A 31 -6.88 -38.10 -13.33
C HIS A 31 -6.30 -38.02 -14.77
N ALA A 32 -5.88 -39.15 -15.33
CA ALA A 32 -5.37 -39.23 -16.70
C ALA A 32 -6.44 -38.89 -17.75
N ALA A 33 -7.70 -39.36 -17.53
CA ALA A 33 -8.84 -39.02 -18.37
C ALA A 33 -9.13 -37.51 -18.38
N ARG A 34 -9.13 -36.89 -17.20
CA ARG A 34 -9.31 -35.42 -17.05
C ARG A 34 -8.19 -34.58 -17.68
N ARG A 35 -6.99 -35.11 -17.72
CA ARG A 35 -5.87 -34.45 -18.44
C ARG A 35 -6.01 -34.51 -19.96
N ARG A 36 -6.58 -35.62 -20.50
CA ARG A 36 -6.85 -35.78 -21.94
C ARG A 36 -8.05 -34.98 -22.38
N ASP A 37 -9.06 -34.93 -21.52
CA ASP A 37 -10.33 -34.24 -21.80
C ASP A 37 -10.67 -33.33 -20.61
N PRO A 38 -10.30 -32.02 -20.69
CA PRO A 38 -10.61 -31.05 -19.65
C PRO A 38 -12.11 -30.92 -19.35
N ALA A 39 -13.02 -31.24 -20.29
CA ALA A 39 -14.47 -31.18 -20.07
C ALA A 39 -14.93 -32.14 -18.97
N ARG A 40 -14.19 -33.21 -18.71
CA ARG A 40 -14.43 -34.15 -17.61
C ARG A 40 -14.05 -33.62 -16.22
N ALA A 41 -13.42 -32.45 -16.16
CA ALA A 41 -13.05 -31.88 -14.89
C ALA A 41 -14.29 -31.50 -14.06
N PRO A 42 -14.24 -31.59 -12.71
CA PRO A 42 -15.35 -31.15 -11.86
C PRO A 42 -15.64 -29.66 -12.06
N ARG A 43 -16.89 -29.25 -11.87
CA ARG A 43 -17.29 -27.82 -11.95
C ARG A 43 -16.35 -26.89 -11.18
N ARG A 44 -15.87 -27.32 -10.01
CA ARG A 44 -14.90 -26.57 -9.21
C ARG A 44 -13.59 -26.34 -9.96
N ALA A 45 -13.10 -27.32 -10.69
CA ALA A 45 -11.85 -27.17 -11.44
C ALA A 45 -12.00 -26.21 -12.61
N HIS A 46 -13.14 -26.23 -13.30
CA HIS A 46 -13.44 -25.23 -14.33
C HIS A 46 -13.53 -23.82 -13.75
N HIS A 47 -14.23 -23.66 -12.63
CA HIS A 47 -14.31 -22.38 -11.93
C HIS A 47 -12.94 -21.89 -11.45
N ASP A 48 -12.11 -22.78 -10.89
CA ASP A 48 -10.74 -22.46 -10.48
C ASP A 48 -9.88 -22.04 -11.69
N ALA A 49 -10.06 -22.68 -12.86
CA ALA A 49 -9.30 -22.35 -14.07
C ALA A 49 -9.61 -20.93 -14.58
N VAL A 50 -10.83 -20.46 -14.43
CA VAL A 50 -11.24 -19.07 -14.76
C VAL A 50 -10.69 -18.08 -13.72
N LEU A 51 -10.72 -18.44 -12.44
CA LEU A 51 -10.30 -17.52 -11.35
C LEU A 51 -8.80 -17.37 -11.23
N ILE A 52 -8.02 -18.39 -11.55
CA ILE A 52 -6.55 -18.36 -11.39
C ILE A 52 -5.90 -17.21 -12.17
N PRO A 53 -6.15 -17.01 -13.48
CA PRO A 53 -5.59 -15.90 -14.23
C PRO A 53 -6.03 -14.54 -13.67
N GLU A 54 -7.29 -14.40 -13.27
CA GLU A 54 -7.80 -13.14 -12.71
C GLU A 54 -7.19 -12.80 -11.35
N ILE A 55 -7.03 -13.79 -10.47
CA ILE A 55 -6.33 -13.61 -9.19
C ILE A 55 -4.87 -13.18 -9.42
N ARG A 56 -4.20 -13.80 -10.40
CA ARG A 56 -2.83 -13.45 -10.77
C ARG A 56 -2.77 -12.03 -11.32
N ARG A 57 -3.65 -11.68 -12.27
CA ARG A 57 -3.75 -10.34 -12.85
C ARG A 57 -3.94 -9.27 -11.78
N VAL A 58 -4.95 -9.44 -10.90
CA VAL A 58 -5.20 -8.48 -9.81
C VAL A 58 -4.00 -8.35 -8.88
N TRP A 59 -3.29 -9.44 -8.59
CA TRP A 59 -2.12 -9.42 -7.74
C TRP A 59 -0.95 -8.68 -8.42
N ASP A 60 -0.70 -8.95 -9.69
CA ASP A 60 0.36 -8.33 -10.49
C ASP A 60 0.08 -6.83 -10.72
N ASP A 61 -1.14 -6.47 -11.10
CA ASP A 61 -1.61 -5.08 -11.32
C ASP A 61 -1.47 -4.21 -10.05
N ASN A 62 -1.46 -4.85 -8.89
CA ASN A 62 -1.28 -4.20 -7.59
C ASN A 62 0.13 -4.43 -7.00
N HIS A 63 1.14 -4.44 -7.86
CA HIS A 63 2.57 -4.52 -7.50
C HIS A 63 2.93 -5.74 -6.63
N ALA A 64 2.16 -6.82 -6.71
CA ALA A 64 2.31 -7.99 -5.86
C ALA A 64 2.23 -7.68 -4.35
N VAL A 65 1.49 -6.63 -3.97
CA VAL A 65 1.32 -6.15 -2.59
C VAL A 65 0.09 -6.76 -1.92
N TYR A 66 -0.97 -7.02 -2.70
CA TYR A 66 -2.25 -7.44 -2.14
C TYR A 66 -2.22 -8.86 -1.58
N GLY A 67 -2.68 -9.01 -0.34
CA GLY A 67 -3.07 -10.30 0.22
C GLY A 67 -4.50 -10.70 -0.20
N ALA A 68 -4.93 -11.89 0.20
CA ALA A 68 -6.19 -12.50 -0.23
C ALA A 68 -7.44 -11.63 0.01
N ASP A 69 -7.48 -10.85 1.10
CA ASP A 69 -8.59 -9.96 1.37
C ASP A 69 -8.72 -8.85 0.32
N LYS A 70 -7.63 -8.18 -0.03
CA LYS A 70 -7.65 -7.11 -1.03
C LYS A 70 -7.83 -7.63 -2.44
N VAL A 71 -7.25 -8.78 -2.79
CA VAL A 71 -7.51 -9.44 -4.09
C VAL A 71 -8.98 -9.79 -4.20
N TRP A 72 -9.58 -10.39 -3.17
CA TRP A 72 -11.01 -10.71 -3.15
C TRP A 72 -11.88 -9.46 -3.31
N ARG A 73 -11.57 -8.37 -2.60
CA ARG A 73 -12.32 -7.11 -2.70
C ARG A 73 -12.21 -6.50 -4.08
N GLN A 74 -11.03 -6.53 -4.68
CA GLN A 74 -10.82 -6.03 -6.04
C GLN A 74 -11.62 -6.84 -7.06
N LEU A 75 -11.61 -8.17 -6.98
CA LEU A 75 -12.43 -9.03 -7.84
C LEU A 75 -13.93 -8.73 -7.68
N LYS A 76 -14.40 -8.47 -6.44
CA LYS A 76 -15.80 -8.06 -6.21
C LYS A 76 -16.13 -6.70 -6.84
N ARG A 77 -15.21 -5.75 -6.80
CA ARG A 77 -15.37 -4.42 -7.47
C ARG A 77 -15.47 -4.58 -8.99
N GLU A 78 -14.82 -5.60 -9.54
CA GLU A 78 -14.90 -5.99 -10.96
C GLU A 78 -16.07 -6.93 -11.26
N SER A 79 -17.07 -7.00 -10.36
CA SER A 79 -18.29 -7.80 -10.49
C SER A 79 -18.07 -9.32 -10.51
N MET A 80 -16.89 -9.80 -10.14
CA MET A 80 -16.62 -11.25 -10.04
C MET A 80 -17.15 -11.82 -8.72
N GLN A 81 -18.09 -12.74 -8.82
CA GLN A 81 -18.68 -13.40 -7.66
C GLN A 81 -17.79 -14.57 -7.20
N VAL A 82 -17.02 -14.36 -6.15
CA VAL A 82 -16.13 -15.36 -5.57
C VAL A 82 -16.09 -15.26 -4.05
N ALA A 83 -16.04 -16.39 -3.37
CA ALA A 83 -15.84 -16.42 -1.91
C ALA A 83 -14.39 -16.12 -1.55
N ARG A 84 -14.16 -15.35 -0.48
CA ARG A 84 -12.81 -15.02 0.01
C ARG A 84 -11.95 -16.26 0.25
N CYS A 85 -12.51 -17.32 0.85
CA CYS A 85 -11.78 -18.58 1.10
C CYS A 85 -11.30 -19.26 -0.19
N THR A 86 -12.03 -19.10 -1.31
CA THR A 86 -11.59 -19.60 -2.63
C THR A 86 -10.38 -18.83 -3.12
N VAL A 87 -10.39 -17.50 -3.01
CA VAL A 87 -9.23 -16.65 -3.38
C VAL A 87 -8.01 -17.03 -2.53
N GLU A 88 -8.18 -17.16 -1.23
CA GLU A 88 -7.10 -17.54 -0.31
C GLU A 88 -6.49 -18.91 -0.66
N ARG A 89 -7.34 -19.90 -0.95
CA ARG A 89 -6.91 -21.23 -1.36
C ARG A 89 -6.15 -21.20 -2.69
N LEU A 90 -6.64 -20.43 -3.66
CA LEU A 90 -6.02 -20.33 -4.99
C LEU A 90 -4.70 -19.54 -4.93
N MET A 91 -4.62 -18.45 -4.16
CA MET A 91 -3.36 -17.75 -3.94
C MET A 91 -2.30 -18.65 -3.30
N ARG A 92 -2.68 -19.47 -2.30
CA ARG A 92 -1.78 -20.48 -1.70
C ARG A 92 -1.32 -21.51 -2.74
N LYS A 93 -2.23 -21.98 -3.60
CA LYS A 93 -1.90 -22.90 -4.70
C LYS A 93 -0.92 -22.29 -5.71
N LEU A 94 -1.04 -20.98 -5.96
CA LEU A 94 -0.16 -20.22 -6.86
C LEU A 94 1.18 -19.83 -6.21
N GLY A 95 1.35 -20.04 -4.90
CA GLY A 95 2.52 -19.60 -4.16
C GLY A 95 2.66 -18.09 -4.06
N ILE A 96 1.55 -17.33 -4.19
CA ILE A 96 1.54 -15.86 -4.10
C ILE A 96 0.97 -15.39 -2.78
N THR A 97 1.59 -14.34 -2.22
CA THR A 97 1.20 -13.76 -0.94
C THR A 97 1.24 -12.24 -1.01
N GLY A 98 0.56 -11.59 -0.07
CA GLY A 98 0.66 -10.14 0.08
C GLY A 98 1.87 -9.72 0.90
N VAL A 99 2.21 -8.46 0.80
CA VAL A 99 3.27 -7.84 1.61
C VAL A 99 2.77 -7.61 3.03
N VAL A 100 3.59 -8.01 4.00
CA VAL A 100 3.33 -7.80 5.44
C VAL A 100 4.31 -6.75 5.96
N ARG A 101 3.81 -5.74 6.70
CA ARG A 101 4.68 -4.81 7.41
C ARG A 101 5.47 -5.56 8.48
N GLY A 102 6.78 -5.38 8.48
CA GLY A 102 7.64 -5.84 9.56
C GLY A 102 7.36 -5.09 10.88
N LYS A 103 7.91 -5.58 12.00
CA LYS A 103 7.91 -4.83 13.27
C LYS A 103 8.74 -3.55 13.08
N SER A 104 8.20 -2.39 13.48
CA SER A 104 8.96 -1.14 13.46
C SER A 104 10.05 -1.18 14.52
N VAL A 105 11.27 -0.87 14.13
CA VAL A 105 12.37 -0.61 15.07
C VAL A 105 12.32 0.89 15.38
N ARG A 106 12.21 1.25 16.65
CA ARG A 106 12.19 2.65 17.11
C ARG A 106 13.60 3.20 17.04
N THR A 107 13.87 4.16 16.16
CA THR A 107 15.20 4.71 15.90
C THR A 107 15.36 6.18 16.34
N THR A 108 14.27 6.85 16.78
CA THR A 108 14.28 8.29 17.13
C THR A 108 14.29 8.47 18.64
N HIS A 109 15.25 9.27 19.14
CA HIS A 109 15.30 9.77 20.52
C HIS A 109 14.91 11.25 20.51
N PRO A 110 13.85 11.68 21.24
CA PRO A 110 13.44 13.09 21.28
C PRO A 110 14.43 13.93 22.07
N ASP A 111 14.66 15.17 21.62
CA ASP A 111 15.42 16.19 22.36
C ASP A 111 14.46 17.11 23.11
N PRO A 112 14.41 17.07 24.46
CA PRO A 112 13.44 17.82 25.24
C PRO A 112 13.74 19.32 25.37
N ALA A 113 14.92 19.81 24.92
CA ALA A 113 15.42 21.13 25.22
C ALA A 113 15.04 22.25 24.24
N ARG A 114 14.32 21.95 23.14
CA ARG A 114 13.97 22.97 22.13
C ARG A 114 12.56 23.53 22.33
N PRO A 115 12.37 24.88 22.25
CA PRO A 115 11.04 25.50 22.23
C PRO A 115 10.25 25.02 21.01
N CYS A 116 8.95 24.80 21.18
CA CYS A 116 8.10 24.16 20.18
C CYS A 116 6.76 24.88 20.04
N PRO A 117 6.19 25.00 18.82
CA PRO A 117 4.79 25.38 18.63
C PRO A 117 3.84 24.46 19.37
N LEU A 118 2.64 24.95 19.68
CA LEU A 118 1.62 24.19 20.40
C LEU A 118 1.10 23.02 19.55
N ASP A 119 0.82 21.89 20.21
CA ASP A 119 0.04 20.80 19.60
C ASP A 119 -1.44 21.22 19.50
N LEU A 120 -1.89 21.60 18.31
CA LEU A 120 -3.26 21.99 18.02
C LEU A 120 -4.17 20.80 17.74
N VAL A 121 -3.58 19.67 17.45
CA VAL A 121 -4.33 18.44 17.09
C VAL A 121 -4.83 17.71 18.33
N HIS A 122 -4.23 17.96 19.53
CA HIS A 122 -4.60 17.33 20.79
C HIS A 122 -4.84 15.81 20.68
N ARG A 123 -3.98 15.11 19.91
CA ARG A 123 -4.09 13.66 19.62
C ARG A 123 -5.36 13.24 18.87
N LYS A 124 -6.15 14.18 18.37
CA LYS A 124 -7.34 13.90 17.57
C LYS A 124 -7.02 14.05 16.09
N PHE A 125 -6.28 13.09 15.51
CA PHE A 125 -6.01 13.04 14.07
C PHE A 125 -7.28 12.65 13.29
N LYS A 126 -8.32 13.47 13.42
CA LYS A 126 -9.57 13.35 12.69
C LYS A 126 -9.78 14.65 11.92
N ALA A 127 -10.12 14.51 10.68
CA ALA A 127 -10.59 15.56 9.82
C ALA A 127 -12.00 15.22 9.36
N ASP A 128 -12.86 16.20 9.21
CA ASP A 128 -14.24 16.03 8.77
C ASP A 128 -14.41 16.27 7.27
N ARG A 129 -13.37 16.80 6.62
CA ARG A 129 -13.33 17.10 5.20
C ARG A 129 -11.91 16.99 4.64
N PRO A 130 -11.74 16.82 3.29
CA PRO A 130 -10.45 16.98 2.64
C PRO A 130 -9.85 18.36 2.91
N ASP A 131 -8.51 18.44 2.91
CA ASP A 131 -7.74 19.66 3.10
C ASP A 131 -8.04 20.44 4.39
N GLN A 132 -8.46 19.74 5.45
CA GLN A 132 -8.61 20.30 6.80
C GLN A 132 -7.36 20.05 7.67
N LEU A 133 -6.75 18.88 7.52
CA LEU A 133 -5.55 18.50 8.25
C LEU A 133 -4.63 17.70 7.34
N TRP A 134 -3.41 18.20 7.17
CA TRP A 134 -2.31 17.46 6.56
C TRP A 134 -1.31 17.02 7.62
N VAL A 135 -0.77 15.83 7.44
CA VAL A 135 0.33 15.34 8.26
C VAL A 135 1.54 15.08 7.36
N SER A 136 2.72 15.39 7.85
CA SER A 136 3.95 15.13 7.12
C SER A 136 5.00 14.43 7.98
N ASP A 137 5.78 13.61 7.32
CA ASP A 137 6.94 12.94 7.88
C ASP A 137 7.89 12.56 6.74
N TYR A 138 9.15 12.29 7.09
CA TYR A 138 10.12 11.81 6.12
C TYR A 138 10.82 10.54 6.61
N THR A 139 11.34 9.80 5.66
CA THR A 139 12.12 8.60 5.95
C THR A 139 13.38 8.58 5.10
N PHE A 140 14.34 7.75 5.47
CA PHE A 140 15.53 7.54 4.68
C PHE A 140 15.60 6.12 4.12
N VAL A 141 16.25 6.00 2.97
CA VAL A 141 16.46 4.76 2.22
C VAL A 141 17.93 4.65 1.87
N SER A 142 18.56 3.52 2.14
CA SER A 142 19.91 3.23 1.69
C SER A 142 19.93 2.88 0.23
N THR A 143 20.79 3.55 -0.55
CA THR A 143 21.10 3.23 -1.95
C THR A 143 22.60 3.00 -2.10
N TRP A 144 23.03 2.48 -3.23
CA TRP A 144 24.47 2.33 -3.51
C TRP A 144 25.19 3.69 -3.65
N GLN A 145 24.44 4.77 -3.88
CA GLN A 145 24.96 6.15 -3.97
C GLN A 145 24.88 6.90 -2.61
N GLY A 146 24.60 6.20 -1.51
CA GLY A 146 24.38 6.76 -0.21
C GLY A 146 22.90 6.86 0.17
N PHE A 147 22.58 7.60 1.22
CA PHE A 147 21.21 7.77 1.67
C PHE A 147 20.40 8.67 0.73
N ALA A 148 19.15 8.28 0.53
CA ALA A 148 18.11 9.11 -0.03
C ALA A 148 17.05 9.38 1.05
N TYR A 149 16.50 10.59 1.08
CA TYR A 149 15.46 11.03 2.01
C TYR A 149 14.17 11.23 1.24
N VAL A 150 13.07 10.71 1.76
CA VAL A 150 11.76 10.81 1.09
C VAL A 150 10.77 11.41 2.09
N ALA A 151 10.23 12.57 1.76
CA ALA A 151 9.15 13.22 2.52
C ALA A 151 7.80 12.94 1.87
N PHE A 152 6.78 12.74 2.70
CA PHE A 152 5.39 12.62 2.28
C PHE A 152 4.53 13.61 3.06
N ILE A 153 3.56 14.22 2.38
CA ILE A 153 2.48 15.01 2.98
C ILE A 153 1.17 14.30 2.65
N VAL A 154 0.36 14.05 3.66
CA VAL A 154 -0.83 13.20 3.56
C VAL A 154 -2.04 13.94 4.10
N ASP A 155 -3.09 14.00 3.32
CA ASP A 155 -4.41 14.44 3.79
C ASP A 155 -5.00 13.40 4.75
N VAL A 156 -5.38 13.85 5.94
CA VAL A 156 -5.85 12.97 7.02
C VAL A 156 -7.23 12.39 6.73
N TYR A 157 -8.12 13.11 6.06
CA TYR A 157 -9.47 12.65 5.79
C TYR A 157 -9.51 11.52 4.75
N VAL A 158 -8.96 11.77 3.58
CA VAL A 158 -8.99 10.82 2.45
C VAL A 158 -7.76 9.92 2.37
N ARG A 159 -6.77 10.11 3.24
CA ARG A 159 -5.51 9.34 3.24
C ARG A 159 -4.68 9.52 1.97
N ARG A 160 -4.92 10.58 1.22
CA ARG A 160 -4.24 10.87 -0.05
C ARG A 160 -2.87 11.47 0.21
N ILE A 161 -1.85 11.00 -0.49
CA ILE A 161 -0.54 11.66 -0.55
C ILE A 161 -0.71 12.86 -1.47
N VAL A 162 -0.63 14.06 -0.90
CA VAL A 162 -0.84 15.34 -1.62
C VAL A 162 0.47 15.99 -2.05
N GLY A 163 1.59 15.64 -1.39
CA GLY A 163 2.92 16.09 -1.77
C GLY A 163 3.97 15.05 -1.38
N TRP A 164 5.04 14.99 -2.13
CA TRP A 164 6.20 14.15 -1.81
C TRP A 164 7.46 14.66 -2.51
N LYS A 165 8.62 14.38 -1.91
CA LYS A 165 9.91 14.71 -2.51
C LYS A 165 10.97 13.70 -2.09
N LEU A 166 11.84 13.32 -3.04
CA LEU A 166 13.07 12.59 -2.77
C LEU A 166 14.27 13.52 -2.90
N SER A 167 15.23 13.39 -1.99
CA SER A 167 16.46 14.20 -1.95
C SER A 167 17.67 13.37 -1.54
N SER A 168 18.85 13.81 -1.94
CA SER A 168 20.14 13.30 -1.45
C SER A 168 20.53 13.88 -0.10
N SER A 169 19.81 14.89 0.40
CA SER A 169 20.12 15.65 1.59
C SER A 169 18.87 15.85 2.44
N GLN A 170 19.03 15.84 3.75
CA GLN A 170 17.97 16.11 4.72
C GLN A 170 17.82 17.61 5.08
N HIS A 171 18.29 18.53 4.23
CA HIS A 171 18.11 19.96 4.47
C HIS A 171 16.64 20.36 4.32
N THR A 172 16.22 21.44 4.97
CA THR A 172 14.84 21.97 4.95
C THR A 172 14.26 22.09 3.53
N GLN A 173 15.09 22.33 2.52
CA GLN A 173 14.62 22.52 1.16
C GLN A 173 13.79 21.35 0.63
N PHE A 174 14.14 20.09 0.95
CA PHE A 174 13.40 18.95 0.39
C PHE A 174 11.98 18.81 0.97
N VAL A 175 11.77 19.16 2.25
CA VAL A 175 10.43 19.18 2.84
C VAL A 175 9.64 20.38 2.36
N LEU A 176 10.29 21.50 2.07
CA LEU A 176 9.67 22.64 1.39
C LEU A 176 9.22 22.30 -0.04
N ASP A 177 10.04 21.60 -0.82
CA ASP A 177 9.67 21.16 -2.17
C ASP A 177 8.43 20.25 -2.15
N ALA A 178 8.32 19.36 -1.14
CA ALA A 178 7.11 18.55 -0.95
C ALA A 178 5.89 19.39 -0.60
N LEU A 179 6.06 20.41 0.24
CA LEU A 179 4.99 21.36 0.60
C LEU A 179 4.55 22.18 -0.62
N GLU A 180 5.48 22.72 -1.38
CA GLU A 180 5.15 23.48 -2.62
C GLU A 180 4.36 22.63 -3.61
N GLN A 181 4.74 21.37 -3.79
CA GLN A 181 3.99 20.45 -4.63
C GLN A 181 2.53 20.30 -4.14
N ALA A 182 2.35 20.10 -2.81
CA ALA A 182 1.03 19.96 -2.22
C ALA A 182 0.20 21.24 -2.37
N LEU A 183 0.77 22.41 -2.06
CA LEU A 183 0.11 23.72 -2.20
C LEU A 183 -0.32 23.99 -3.64
N HIS A 184 0.56 23.73 -4.60
CA HIS A 184 0.26 23.93 -6.01
C HIS A 184 -0.87 23.00 -6.51
N ALA A 185 -0.84 21.74 -6.09
CA ALA A 185 -1.81 20.73 -6.52
C ALA A 185 -3.19 20.92 -5.87
N ARG A 186 -3.23 21.41 -4.61
CA ARG A 186 -4.47 21.42 -3.81
C ARG A 186 -5.11 22.79 -3.67
N ARG A 187 -4.32 23.87 -3.61
CA ARG A 187 -4.78 25.24 -3.35
C ARG A 187 -5.73 25.28 -2.14
N PRO A 188 -5.27 24.82 -0.97
CA PRO A 188 -6.13 24.66 0.19
C PRO A 188 -6.71 26.00 0.67
N SER A 189 -7.82 25.94 1.42
CA SER A 189 -8.39 27.08 2.12
C SER A 189 -7.54 27.49 3.35
N GLU A 190 -7.73 28.70 3.86
CA GLU A 190 -6.96 29.29 4.97
C GLU A 190 -7.12 28.56 6.33
N ASP A 191 -8.04 27.61 6.46
CA ASP A 191 -8.28 26.83 7.69
C ASP A 191 -7.61 25.45 7.68
N LEU A 192 -6.63 25.22 6.78
CA LEU A 192 -5.81 24.03 6.78
C LEU A 192 -4.81 24.05 7.95
N VAL A 193 -4.78 22.97 8.72
CA VAL A 193 -3.74 22.70 9.71
C VAL A 193 -2.70 21.76 9.11
N HIS A 194 -1.43 22.10 9.25
CA HIS A 194 -0.32 21.22 8.84
C HIS A 194 0.43 20.72 10.06
N HIS A 195 0.35 19.41 10.32
CA HIS A 195 0.98 18.78 11.47
C HIS A 195 2.23 17.99 11.05
N SER A 196 3.31 18.14 11.78
CA SER A 196 4.57 17.41 11.60
C SER A 196 5.17 16.97 12.93
N ASP A 197 6.17 16.10 12.86
CA ASP A 197 7.02 15.84 14.02
C ASP A 197 7.92 17.06 14.34
N ARG A 198 8.69 16.96 15.45
CA ARG A 198 9.68 17.99 15.84
C ARG A 198 11.00 17.92 15.07
N GLY A 199 10.99 17.37 13.87
CA GLY A 199 12.19 17.37 13.03
C GLY A 199 12.71 18.79 12.79
N SER A 200 14.02 19.00 12.86
CA SER A 200 14.65 20.32 12.68
C SER A 200 14.29 20.96 11.33
N GLN A 201 13.91 20.17 10.35
CA GLN A 201 13.49 20.59 9.03
C GLN A 201 12.14 21.30 9.05
N TYR A 202 11.17 20.76 9.83
CA TYR A 202 9.80 21.29 9.94
C TYR A 202 9.66 22.47 10.87
N VAL A 203 10.56 22.59 11.86
CA VAL A 203 10.62 23.74 12.79
C VAL A 203 11.59 24.82 12.33
N SER A 204 12.09 24.74 11.10
CA SER A 204 12.95 25.79 10.54
C SER A 204 12.15 27.05 10.22
N ILE A 205 12.77 28.21 10.38
CA ILE A 205 12.15 29.52 10.09
C ILE A 205 11.55 29.53 8.67
N ARG A 206 12.30 29.08 7.66
CA ARG A 206 11.84 29.03 6.27
C ARG A 206 10.57 28.20 6.07
N TYR A 207 10.44 27.08 6.78
CA TYR A 207 9.28 26.21 6.65
C TYR A 207 8.05 26.84 7.31
N THR A 208 8.22 27.41 8.51
CA THR A 208 7.11 28.06 9.23
C THR A 208 6.67 29.35 8.55
N GLU A 209 7.60 30.16 8.04
CA GLU A 209 7.28 31.35 7.21
C GLU A 209 6.47 30.95 5.98
N ARG A 210 6.86 29.89 5.30
CA ARG A 210 6.14 29.42 4.10
C ARG A 210 4.72 28.93 4.39
N LEU A 211 4.52 28.27 5.53
CA LEU A 211 3.16 27.91 5.99
C LEU A 211 2.33 29.18 6.27
N ALA A 212 2.89 30.14 6.96
CA ALA A 212 2.21 31.41 7.26
C ALA A 212 1.86 32.19 6.00
N GLU A 213 2.76 32.28 5.00
CA GLU A 213 2.48 32.88 3.69
C GLU A 213 1.33 32.21 2.94
N ALA A 214 1.16 30.88 3.15
CA ALA A 214 0.07 30.11 2.57
C ALA A 214 -1.23 30.15 3.39
N GLY A 215 -1.27 30.87 4.53
CA GLY A 215 -2.41 30.90 5.44
C GLY A 215 -2.66 29.58 6.17
N ILE A 216 -1.62 28.75 6.33
CA ILE A 216 -1.71 27.42 6.93
C ILE A 216 -1.24 27.48 8.37
N GLU A 217 -2.02 26.92 9.29
CA GLU A 217 -1.70 26.88 10.70
C GLU A 217 -0.71 25.71 10.99
N PRO A 218 0.51 26.01 11.49
CA PRO A 218 1.45 24.97 11.85
C PRO A 218 1.06 24.32 13.18
N SER A 219 1.13 22.98 13.23
CA SER A 219 0.98 22.18 14.43
C SER A 219 2.17 21.21 14.55
N VAL A 220 2.72 21.06 15.75
CA VAL A 220 3.87 20.19 15.98
C VAL A 220 3.62 19.28 17.17
N GLY A 221 3.92 18.01 17.01
CA GLY A 221 3.70 16.99 18.02
C GLY A 221 4.43 17.24 19.35
N SER A 222 3.92 16.68 20.42
CA SER A 222 4.51 16.79 21.77
C SER A 222 5.79 15.95 21.90
N VAL A 223 6.63 16.25 22.93
CA VAL A 223 7.90 15.53 23.16
C VAL A 223 7.63 14.08 23.55
N GLY A 224 8.12 13.14 22.75
CA GLY A 224 8.18 11.73 23.14
C GLY A 224 6.89 10.93 22.89
N ASP A 225 5.89 11.49 22.23
CA ASP A 225 4.66 10.77 21.93
C ASP A 225 4.66 10.25 20.49
N SER A 226 4.83 8.94 20.37
CA SER A 226 4.80 8.23 19.07
C SER A 226 3.40 8.13 18.43
N TYR A 227 2.37 8.65 19.09
CA TYR A 227 1.00 8.67 18.57
C TYR A 227 0.69 9.94 17.77
N ASP A 228 1.50 10.98 17.93
CA ASP A 228 1.25 12.31 17.36
C ASP A 228 1.39 12.35 15.83
N ASN A 229 2.06 11.38 15.19
CA ASN A 229 2.20 11.32 13.72
C ASN A 229 1.95 9.91 13.13
N ALA A 230 1.12 9.11 13.81
CA ALA A 230 0.91 7.69 13.49
C ALA A 230 0.44 7.44 12.03
N LEU A 231 -0.25 8.41 11.41
CA LEU A 231 -0.64 8.27 10.00
C LEU A 231 0.55 8.42 9.06
N ALA A 232 1.36 9.46 9.24
CA ALA A 232 2.54 9.69 8.40
C ALA A 232 3.57 8.55 8.59
N GLU A 233 3.78 8.09 9.83
CA GLU A 233 4.57 6.87 10.11
C GLU A 233 3.98 5.63 9.42
N THR A 234 2.66 5.53 9.34
CA THR A 234 1.99 4.44 8.62
C THR A 234 2.30 4.48 7.14
N ILE A 235 2.26 5.66 6.50
CA ILE A 235 2.61 5.83 5.09
C ILE A 235 4.08 5.47 4.85
N ASN A 236 4.99 5.96 5.67
CA ASN A 236 6.41 5.61 5.61
C ASN A 236 6.63 4.09 5.77
N GLY A 237 5.91 3.46 6.68
CA GLY A 237 5.97 2.01 6.89
C GLY A 237 5.43 1.21 5.70
N LEU A 238 4.37 1.68 5.04
CA LEU A 238 3.84 1.08 3.81
C LEU A 238 4.83 1.25 2.66
N PHE A 239 5.37 2.45 2.46
CA PHE A 239 6.39 2.71 1.45
C PHE A 239 7.61 1.80 1.63
N LYS A 240 8.12 1.69 2.87
CA LYS A 240 9.23 0.78 3.17
C LYS A 240 8.91 -0.67 2.82
N ALA A 241 7.76 -1.18 3.23
CA ALA A 241 7.39 -2.57 3.00
C ALA A 241 7.06 -2.87 1.53
N GLU A 242 6.39 -1.94 0.85
CA GLU A 242 5.83 -2.14 -0.49
C GLU A 242 6.81 -1.77 -1.62
N VAL A 243 7.81 -0.92 -1.33
CA VAL A 243 8.81 -0.44 -2.29
C VAL A 243 10.22 -0.77 -1.82
N VAL A 244 10.65 -0.19 -0.67
CA VAL A 244 12.06 -0.14 -0.28
C VAL A 244 12.64 -1.52 -0.02
N HIS A 245 11.95 -2.35 0.79
CA HIS A 245 12.45 -3.66 1.22
C HIS A 245 12.28 -4.78 0.17
N ARG A 246 11.78 -4.44 -1.03
CA ARG A 246 11.54 -5.44 -2.07
C ARG A 246 12.75 -5.71 -2.95
N ARG A 247 13.70 -4.79 -2.97
CA ARG A 247 14.96 -4.92 -3.71
C ARG A 247 16.01 -3.93 -3.18
N SER A 248 17.25 -4.10 -3.62
CA SER A 248 18.30 -3.10 -3.43
C SER A 248 18.20 -2.00 -4.51
N TRP A 249 18.60 -0.79 -4.16
CA TRP A 249 18.50 0.40 -5.00
C TRP A 249 19.88 0.84 -5.45
N ARG A 250 20.10 0.84 -6.78
CA ARG A 250 21.40 1.22 -7.35
C ARG A 250 21.60 2.72 -7.35
N SER A 251 20.54 3.47 -7.65
CA SER A 251 20.61 4.93 -7.71
C SER A 251 19.37 5.58 -7.06
N ARG A 252 19.49 6.88 -6.81
CA ARG A 252 18.40 7.69 -6.29
C ARG A 252 17.31 7.90 -7.34
N GLU A 253 17.67 8.06 -8.60
CA GLU A 253 16.76 8.22 -9.73
C GLU A 253 15.86 6.98 -9.90
N GLU A 254 16.44 5.78 -9.71
CA GLU A 254 15.69 4.52 -9.74
C GLU A 254 14.66 4.47 -8.61
N LEU A 255 15.04 4.89 -7.41
CA LEU A 255 14.15 4.97 -6.25
C LEU A 255 13.07 6.05 -6.46
N GLU A 256 13.43 7.21 -7.02
CA GLU A 256 12.50 8.31 -7.28
C GLU A 256 11.41 7.89 -8.28
N LEU A 257 11.79 7.23 -9.36
CA LEU A 257 10.82 6.69 -10.33
C LEU A 257 9.91 5.64 -9.71
N ALA A 258 10.44 4.77 -8.85
CA ALA A 258 9.65 3.78 -8.13
C ALA A 258 8.70 4.43 -7.12
N THR A 259 9.14 5.50 -6.43
CA THR A 259 8.32 6.29 -5.52
C THR A 259 7.17 6.97 -6.27
N LEU A 260 7.45 7.60 -7.42
CA LEU A 260 6.44 8.22 -8.28
C LEU A 260 5.33 7.22 -8.65
N ARG A 261 5.72 6.04 -9.14
CA ARG A 261 4.77 4.98 -9.52
C ARG A 261 3.98 4.46 -8.33
N TRP A 262 4.62 4.34 -7.17
CA TRP A 262 3.95 3.90 -5.96
C TRP A 262 2.97 4.93 -5.44
N VAL A 263 3.31 6.22 -5.44
CA VAL A 263 2.39 7.30 -5.03
C VAL A 263 1.18 7.38 -5.96
N ASP A 264 1.38 7.28 -7.27
CA ASP A 264 0.28 7.23 -8.24
C ASP A 264 -0.64 6.03 -7.97
N TRP A 265 -0.08 4.84 -7.86
CA TRP A 265 -0.84 3.63 -7.53
C TRP A 265 -1.51 3.72 -6.16
N TYR A 266 -0.82 4.25 -5.15
CA TYR A 266 -1.35 4.42 -3.81
C TYR A 266 -2.59 5.32 -3.82
N ASN A 267 -2.54 6.44 -4.51
CA ASN A 267 -3.62 7.40 -4.58
C ASN A 267 -4.81 6.93 -5.43
N HIS A 268 -4.57 6.24 -6.55
CA HIS A 268 -5.60 5.97 -7.55
C HIS A 268 -6.08 4.51 -7.59
N ARG A 269 -5.33 3.57 -7.01
CA ARG A 269 -5.64 2.14 -7.11
C ARG A 269 -5.63 1.38 -5.78
N ARG A 270 -4.80 1.81 -4.84
CA ARG A 270 -4.62 1.07 -3.59
C ARG A 270 -5.86 1.11 -2.71
N LEU A 271 -6.45 -0.05 -2.44
CA LEU A 271 -7.58 -0.18 -1.51
C LEU A 271 -7.11 0.03 -0.07
N LEU A 272 -7.73 0.98 0.65
CA LEU A 272 -7.44 1.30 2.03
C LEU A 272 -8.62 0.94 2.93
N GLY A 273 -8.40 0.05 3.90
CA GLY A 273 -9.44 -0.39 4.84
C GLY A 273 -9.98 0.75 5.71
N SER A 274 -9.13 1.73 6.07
CA SER A 274 -9.49 2.88 6.89
C SER A 274 -10.52 3.84 6.26
N ILE A 275 -10.69 3.80 4.93
CA ILE A 275 -11.64 4.62 4.18
C ILE A 275 -12.62 3.77 3.35
N GLY A 276 -12.93 2.55 3.82
CA GLY A 276 -13.96 1.71 3.21
C GLY A 276 -13.50 0.83 2.04
N TYR A 277 -12.20 0.56 1.92
CA TYR A 277 -11.61 -0.24 0.83
C TYR A 277 -11.81 0.37 -0.55
N VAL A 278 -11.67 1.66 -0.62
CA VAL A 278 -11.57 2.44 -1.85
C VAL A 278 -10.19 3.09 -1.96
N PRO A 279 -9.73 3.50 -3.15
CA PRO A 279 -8.55 4.34 -3.29
C PRO A 279 -8.76 5.74 -2.72
N PRO A 280 -7.70 6.43 -2.23
CA PRO A 280 -7.78 7.80 -1.74
C PRO A 280 -8.46 8.80 -2.68
N ALA A 281 -8.13 8.77 -3.96
CA ALA A 281 -8.73 9.65 -4.96
C ALA A 281 -10.23 9.39 -5.17
N GLU A 282 -10.67 8.13 -5.08
CA GLU A 282 -12.09 7.76 -5.15
C GLU A 282 -12.84 8.21 -3.89
N ALA A 283 -12.24 8.05 -2.71
CA ALA A 283 -12.82 8.54 -1.45
C ALA A 283 -13.04 10.06 -1.50
N GLU A 284 -12.08 10.79 -2.06
CA GLU A 284 -12.18 12.24 -2.23
C GLU A 284 -13.29 12.63 -3.21
N ALA A 285 -13.34 11.99 -4.36
CA ALA A 285 -14.38 12.23 -5.35
C ALA A 285 -15.78 11.97 -4.77
N ASN A 286 -15.94 10.88 -4.01
CA ASN A 286 -17.19 10.55 -3.35
C ASN A 286 -17.61 11.61 -2.31
N TYR A 287 -16.65 12.18 -1.56
CA TYR A 287 -16.94 13.26 -0.63
C TYR A 287 -17.53 14.49 -1.35
N TYR A 288 -16.88 14.95 -2.42
CA TYR A 288 -17.35 16.11 -3.15
C TYR A 288 -18.72 15.88 -3.83
N LEU A 289 -18.94 14.70 -4.40
CA LEU A 289 -20.24 14.32 -4.96
C LEU A 289 -21.37 14.37 -3.91
N GLN A 290 -21.12 13.82 -2.73
CA GLN A 290 -22.11 13.84 -1.62
C GLN A 290 -22.40 15.27 -1.13
N ARG A 291 -21.36 16.09 -1.01
CA ARG A 291 -21.50 17.49 -0.62
C ARG A 291 -22.33 18.28 -1.62
N ASP A 292 -22.07 18.12 -2.91
CA ASP A 292 -22.77 18.85 -3.97
C ASP A 292 -24.25 18.43 -4.04
N HIS A 293 -24.56 17.14 -3.81
CA HIS A 293 -25.95 16.67 -3.68
C HIS A 293 -26.65 17.25 -2.45
N ALA A 294 -25.95 17.40 -1.32
CA ALA A 294 -26.54 17.96 -0.08
C ALA A 294 -26.83 19.48 -0.21
N VAL A 295 -26.11 20.20 -1.07
CA VAL A 295 -26.33 21.63 -1.34
C VAL A 295 -27.50 21.84 -2.31
N THR A 296 -27.82 20.84 -3.13
CA THR A 296 -28.91 20.92 -4.14
C THR A 296 -30.24 20.34 -3.67
N ALA A 297 -30.30 19.72 -2.50
CA ALA A 297 -31.51 19.18 -1.86
C ALA A 297 -32.04 20.11 -0.79
#